data_880a491ce3a23f9d64b47828a5a58c7e
#
_entry.id   880a491ce3a23f9d64b47828a5a58c7e
#
_cell.length_a   1.000
_cell.length_b   1.000
_cell.length_c   1.000
_cell.angle_alpha   90.00
_cell.angle_beta   90.00
_cell.angle_gamma   90.00
#
_symmetry.space_group_name_H-M   'P 1'
#
loop_
_entity.id
_entity.type
_entity.pdbx_description
1 polymer ?
#
loop_
_entity_poly.entity_id
_entity_poly.type
_entity_poly.pdbx_seq_one_letter_code
_entity_poly.pdbx_strand_id
1 'polypeptide(L)'
;MSFFIDAFEPAFMQRALIGGLIAVIATSLVGTWIVLRGLAFLGDALAHGVIPGIALAILWGFDPAIGAFVAALIMSGLVTFVSNRTTVRDDTAIGLLFVGMLSLGVVIVSKSKSFSTDLTSLLFGDALGISVGDIKKQLVFTVIVVVFTIFLYRPFLALTFNEVKAQTLGMHPRLTQAALLGLLSLSIVSSFQTIGTLLVFGLLVAPPATASLVVKRVSGIMVVSVLFGTLAVFLGLLVSFYYGTAGGATMAGFSVLQFFIVLAGRSLLRRARKLRTKETLEDEMTLSAEQL
;
A
#
# COMPACT_ATOMS: atom_id res chain seq x y z
N MET A 1 -25.18 15.45 12.89
CA MET A 1 -25.32 14.40 11.85
C MET A 1 -25.31 14.97 10.44
N SER A 2 -25.80 16.21 10.22
CA SER A 2 -25.73 16.92 8.93
C SER A 2 -24.28 17.06 8.41
N PHE A 3 -23.32 17.42 9.25
CA PHE A 3 -21.92 17.65 8.89
C PHE A 3 -21.26 16.48 8.11
N PHE A 4 -21.58 15.22 8.44
CA PHE A 4 -21.04 14.07 7.72
C PHE A 4 -21.79 13.77 6.42
N ILE A 5 -23.09 14.05 6.38
CA ILE A 5 -23.93 13.78 5.22
C ILE A 5 -23.67 14.81 4.12
N ASP A 6 -23.60 16.10 4.51
CA ASP A 6 -23.41 17.22 3.59
C ASP A 6 -22.08 17.10 2.78
N ALA A 7 -21.02 16.54 3.39
CA ALA A 7 -19.74 16.33 2.71
C ALA A 7 -19.82 15.28 1.58
N PHE A 8 -20.68 14.28 1.69
CA PHE A 8 -20.83 13.20 0.71
C PHE A 8 -22.08 13.32 -0.18
N GLU A 9 -22.80 14.44 -0.10
CA GLU A 9 -23.91 14.74 -1.01
C GLU A 9 -23.45 15.00 -2.45
N PRO A 10 -22.32 15.72 -2.71
CA PRO A 10 -21.84 15.96 -4.06
C PRO A 10 -21.39 14.67 -4.77
N ALA A 11 -21.79 14.50 -6.04
CA ALA A 11 -21.49 13.31 -6.83
C ALA A 11 -19.98 13.02 -6.99
N PHE A 12 -19.14 14.05 -7.00
CA PHE A 12 -17.68 13.88 -7.07
C PHE A 12 -17.12 13.27 -5.78
N MET A 13 -17.66 13.67 -4.61
CA MET A 13 -17.24 13.09 -3.32
C MET A 13 -17.66 11.62 -3.18
N GLN A 14 -18.86 11.27 -3.68
CA GLN A 14 -19.30 9.88 -3.72
C GLN A 14 -18.38 9.03 -4.60
N ARG A 15 -17.99 9.54 -5.77
CA ARG A 15 -17.05 8.86 -6.67
C ARG A 15 -15.65 8.73 -6.04
N ALA A 16 -15.16 9.78 -5.37
CA ALA A 16 -13.91 9.76 -4.64
C ALA A 16 -13.92 8.71 -3.52
N LEU A 17 -15.02 8.63 -2.77
CA LEU A 17 -15.19 7.63 -1.72
C LEU A 17 -15.18 6.21 -2.28
N ILE A 18 -15.98 5.95 -3.32
CA ILE A 18 -16.05 4.62 -3.96
C ILE A 18 -14.67 4.23 -4.52
N GLY A 19 -14.02 5.12 -5.27
CA GLY A 19 -12.68 4.87 -5.81
C GLY A 19 -11.64 4.62 -4.71
N GLY A 20 -11.66 5.43 -3.65
CA GLY A 20 -10.81 5.25 -2.49
C GLY A 20 -11.02 3.91 -1.78
N LEU A 21 -12.27 3.49 -1.59
CA LEU A 21 -12.59 2.19 -0.98
C LEU A 21 -12.12 1.01 -1.84
N ILE A 22 -12.33 1.09 -3.16
CA ILE A 22 -11.84 0.07 -4.10
C ILE A 22 -10.30 0.00 -4.05
N ALA A 23 -9.63 1.15 -4.05
CA ALA A 23 -8.16 1.22 -3.91
C ALA A 23 -7.68 0.58 -2.60
N VAL A 24 -8.34 0.89 -1.48
CA VAL A 24 -8.01 0.31 -0.16
C VAL A 24 -8.09 -1.21 -0.17
N ILE A 25 -9.09 -1.79 -0.80
CA ILE A 25 -9.22 -3.26 -0.87
C ILE A 25 -7.99 -3.85 -1.58
N ALA A 26 -7.63 -3.35 -2.76
CA ALA A 26 -6.49 -3.84 -3.51
C ALA A 26 -5.16 -3.64 -2.76
N THR A 27 -4.91 -2.41 -2.28
CA THR A 27 -3.67 -2.05 -1.59
C THR A 27 -3.51 -2.75 -0.25
N SER A 28 -4.58 -2.90 0.54
CA SER A 28 -4.53 -3.59 1.84
C SER A 28 -4.23 -5.08 1.71
N LEU A 29 -4.81 -5.76 0.72
CA LEU A 29 -4.58 -7.19 0.51
C LEU A 29 -3.15 -7.47 0.08
N VAL A 30 -2.66 -6.76 -0.94
CA VAL A 30 -1.29 -6.93 -1.43
C VAL A 30 -0.28 -6.36 -0.43
N GLY A 31 -0.56 -5.19 0.12
CA GLY A 31 0.28 -4.53 1.13
C GLY A 31 0.52 -5.39 2.37
N THR A 32 -0.46 -6.21 2.77
CA THR A 32 -0.26 -7.17 3.87
C THR A 32 0.92 -8.10 3.60
N TRP A 33 1.04 -8.66 2.41
CA TRP A 33 2.16 -9.53 2.04
C TRP A 33 3.48 -8.75 1.95
N ILE A 34 3.43 -7.54 1.39
CA ILE A 34 4.60 -6.67 1.26
C ILE A 34 5.15 -6.27 2.63
N VAL A 35 4.29 -5.87 3.57
CA VAL A 35 4.68 -5.51 4.94
C VAL A 35 5.22 -6.72 5.70
N LEU A 36 4.56 -7.88 5.63
CA LEU A 36 5.01 -9.09 6.31
C LEU A 36 6.35 -9.62 5.81
N ARG A 37 6.69 -9.35 4.55
CA ARG A 37 7.99 -9.71 3.96
C ARG A 37 9.08 -8.65 4.13
N GLY A 38 8.75 -7.49 4.72
CA GLY A 38 9.71 -6.39 4.88
C GLY A 38 10.06 -5.69 3.56
N LEU A 39 9.23 -5.83 2.52
CA LEU A 39 9.45 -5.26 1.19
C LEU A 39 8.73 -3.91 0.99
N ALA A 40 8.48 -3.17 2.06
CA ALA A 40 7.73 -1.90 1.99
C ALA A 40 8.37 -0.92 0.99
N PHE A 41 9.70 -0.78 0.98
CA PHE A 41 10.41 0.10 0.06
C PHE A 41 10.20 -0.27 -1.42
N LEU A 42 9.97 -1.55 -1.73
CA LEU A 42 9.64 -1.99 -3.09
C LEU A 42 8.31 -1.39 -3.57
N GLY A 43 7.33 -1.24 -2.68
CA GLY A 43 6.05 -0.60 -3.01
C GLY A 43 6.23 0.86 -3.44
N ASP A 44 7.06 1.61 -2.72
CA ASP A 44 7.42 2.99 -3.05
C ASP A 44 8.21 3.07 -4.36
N ALA A 45 9.21 2.21 -4.51
CA ALA A 45 10.03 2.14 -5.70
C ALA A 45 9.20 1.82 -6.96
N LEU A 46 8.21 0.94 -6.87
CA LEU A 46 7.30 0.64 -7.97
C LEU A 46 6.34 1.80 -8.26
N ALA A 47 5.82 2.48 -7.22
CA ALA A 47 4.94 3.62 -7.41
C ALA A 47 5.61 4.75 -8.21
N HIS A 48 6.89 4.97 -8.02
CA HIS A 48 7.68 5.93 -8.80
C HIS A 48 8.23 5.33 -10.10
N GLY A 49 8.52 4.04 -10.11
CA GLY A 49 9.03 3.31 -11.27
C GLY A 49 8.05 3.24 -12.44
N VAL A 50 6.78 3.57 -12.23
CA VAL A 50 5.78 3.65 -13.32
C VAL A 50 5.87 4.95 -14.13
N ILE A 51 6.52 5.99 -13.60
CA ILE A 51 6.58 7.33 -14.24
C ILE A 51 7.09 7.28 -15.68
N PRO A 52 8.19 6.56 -16.02
CA PRO A 52 8.66 6.50 -17.41
C PRO A 52 7.63 5.91 -18.35
N GLY A 53 6.92 4.87 -17.90
CA GLY A 53 5.89 4.22 -18.71
C GLY A 53 4.68 5.11 -18.94
N ILE A 54 4.24 5.83 -17.91
CA ILE A 54 3.17 6.83 -18.02
C ILE A 54 3.59 7.92 -19.04
N ALA A 55 4.82 8.43 -18.90
CA ALA A 55 5.34 9.46 -19.78
C ALA A 55 5.39 9.01 -21.25
N LEU A 56 5.87 7.80 -21.50
CA LEU A 56 5.90 7.23 -22.85
C LEU A 56 4.49 6.99 -23.42
N ALA A 57 3.57 6.49 -22.60
CA ALA A 57 2.19 6.27 -23.03
C ALA A 57 1.52 7.57 -23.48
N ILE A 58 1.68 8.64 -22.70
CA ILE A 58 1.14 9.97 -23.06
C ILE A 58 1.80 10.49 -24.34
N LEU A 59 3.12 10.37 -24.48
CA LEU A 59 3.84 10.82 -25.69
C LEU A 59 3.38 10.08 -26.95
N TRP A 60 3.02 8.83 -26.85
CA TRP A 60 2.57 8.00 -27.99
C TRP A 60 1.05 7.94 -28.15
N GLY A 61 0.29 8.63 -27.29
CA GLY A 61 -1.17 8.69 -27.34
C GLY A 61 -1.87 7.42 -26.85
N PHE A 62 -1.21 6.61 -26.00
CA PHE A 62 -1.79 5.43 -25.35
C PHE A 62 -2.39 5.77 -23.98
N ASP A 63 -3.20 4.84 -23.46
CA ASP A 63 -3.73 4.95 -22.10
C ASP A 63 -2.58 4.92 -21.06
N PRO A 64 -2.44 5.95 -20.22
CA PRO A 64 -1.39 6.03 -19.18
C PRO A 64 -1.36 4.81 -18.25
N ALA A 65 -2.50 4.16 -18.00
CA ALA A 65 -2.57 2.96 -17.15
C ALA A 65 -1.83 1.77 -17.80
N ILE A 66 -1.87 1.64 -19.12
CA ILE A 66 -1.14 0.59 -19.83
C ILE A 66 0.37 0.84 -19.71
N GLY A 67 0.82 2.10 -19.93
CA GLY A 67 2.22 2.47 -19.76
C GLY A 67 2.73 2.23 -18.34
N ALA A 68 1.94 2.63 -17.35
CA ALA A 68 2.24 2.39 -15.93
C ALA A 68 2.38 0.89 -15.64
N PHE A 69 1.45 0.07 -16.12
CA PHE A 69 1.47 -1.37 -15.88
C PHE A 69 2.68 -2.06 -16.52
N VAL A 70 3.00 -1.71 -17.76
CA VAL A 70 4.17 -2.24 -18.46
C VAL A 70 5.47 -1.85 -17.74
N ALA A 71 5.61 -0.59 -17.34
CA ALA A 71 6.79 -0.12 -16.59
C ALA A 71 6.92 -0.81 -15.23
N ALA A 72 5.80 -1.00 -14.51
CA ALA A 72 5.78 -1.71 -13.24
C ALA A 72 6.20 -3.19 -13.40
N LEU A 73 5.75 -3.86 -14.45
CA LEU A 73 6.17 -5.23 -14.77
C LEU A 73 7.66 -5.31 -15.14
N ILE A 74 8.15 -4.37 -15.96
CA ILE A 74 9.57 -4.29 -16.32
C ILE A 74 10.40 -4.08 -15.06
N MET A 75 10.04 -3.13 -14.19
CA MET A 75 10.76 -2.89 -12.95
C MET A 75 10.73 -4.10 -12.02
N SER A 76 9.58 -4.76 -11.86
CA SER A 76 9.45 -5.99 -11.06
C SER A 76 10.33 -7.12 -11.61
N GLY A 77 10.39 -7.26 -12.94
CA GLY A 77 11.28 -8.20 -13.62
C GLY A 77 12.76 -7.89 -13.39
N LEU A 78 13.14 -6.60 -13.49
CA LEU A 78 14.51 -6.15 -13.24
C LEU A 78 14.92 -6.36 -11.78
N VAL A 79 14.04 -6.06 -10.81
CA VAL A 79 14.30 -6.36 -9.39
C VAL A 79 14.57 -7.84 -9.21
N THR A 80 13.68 -8.69 -9.74
CA THR A 80 13.84 -10.15 -9.64
C THR A 80 15.13 -10.63 -10.32
N PHE A 81 15.47 -10.07 -11.48
CA PHE A 81 16.68 -10.42 -12.21
C PHE A 81 17.94 -10.04 -11.44
N VAL A 82 18.01 -8.81 -10.91
CA VAL A 82 19.18 -8.33 -10.15
C VAL A 82 19.34 -9.11 -8.85
N SER A 83 18.27 -9.31 -8.06
CA SER A 83 18.29 -10.08 -6.82
C SER A 83 18.77 -11.52 -7.03
N ASN A 84 18.44 -12.15 -8.18
CA ASN A 84 18.86 -13.53 -8.47
C ASN A 84 20.30 -13.65 -9.05
N ARG A 85 20.88 -12.56 -9.54
CA ARG A 85 22.19 -12.58 -10.23
C ARG A 85 23.31 -11.93 -9.46
N THR A 86 23.00 -11.20 -8.40
CA THR A 86 24.01 -10.46 -7.63
C THR A 86 23.95 -10.85 -6.15
N THR A 87 25.06 -10.62 -5.45
CA THR A 87 25.17 -10.74 -3.98
C THR A 87 24.71 -9.45 -3.28
N VAL A 88 24.24 -8.47 -4.03
CA VAL A 88 23.76 -7.20 -3.51
C VAL A 88 22.44 -7.43 -2.77
N ARG A 89 22.29 -6.77 -1.62
CA ARG A 89 21.04 -6.85 -0.83
C ARG A 89 19.86 -6.31 -1.66
N ASP A 90 18.70 -6.94 -1.50
CA ASP A 90 17.49 -6.58 -2.23
C ASP A 90 17.17 -5.08 -2.14
N ASP A 91 17.31 -4.46 -0.96
CA ASP A 91 17.06 -3.03 -0.77
C ASP A 91 17.97 -2.15 -1.65
N THR A 92 19.24 -2.54 -1.82
CA THR A 92 20.20 -1.79 -2.66
C THR A 92 19.84 -1.93 -4.14
N ALA A 93 19.46 -3.14 -4.57
CA ALA A 93 19.04 -3.40 -5.94
C ALA A 93 17.77 -2.60 -6.28
N ILE A 94 16.79 -2.62 -5.37
CA ILE A 94 15.54 -1.85 -5.50
C ILE A 94 15.86 -0.35 -5.58
N GLY A 95 16.73 0.16 -4.70
CA GLY A 95 17.12 1.58 -4.68
C GLY A 95 17.79 2.04 -5.97
N LEU A 96 18.71 1.24 -6.53
CA LEU A 96 19.37 1.55 -7.80
C LEU A 96 18.38 1.58 -8.97
N LEU A 97 17.50 0.59 -9.04
CA LEU A 97 16.47 0.52 -10.07
C LEU A 97 15.46 1.65 -9.94
N PHE A 98 15.08 2.01 -8.71
CA PHE A 98 14.23 3.15 -8.41
C PHE A 98 14.82 4.45 -8.96
N VAL A 99 16.09 4.77 -8.61
CA VAL A 99 16.75 5.97 -9.10
C VAL A 99 16.89 5.94 -10.62
N GLY A 100 17.22 4.77 -11.20
CA GLY A 100 17.32 4.59 -12.65
C GLY A 100 16.01 4.87 -13.38
N MET A 101 14.91 4.28 -12.92
CA MET A 101 13.58 4.49 -13.51
C MET A 101 13.10 5.91 -13.31
N LEU A 102 13.30 6.51 -12.13
CA LEU A 102 12.93 7.89 -11.87
C LEU A 102 13.70 8.85 -12.78
N SER A 103 15.02 8.66 -12.91
CA SER A 103 15.87 9.46 -13.81
C SER A 103 15.43 9.34 -15.26
N LEU A 104 15.12 8.12 -15.72
CA LEU A 104 14.59 7.87 -17.06
C LEU A 104 13.26 8.62 -17.27
N GLY A 105 12.36 8.56 -16.30
CA GLY A 105 11.09 9.28 -16.33
C GLY A 105 11.28 10.78 -16.47
N VAL A 106 12.16 11.37 -15.66
CA VAL A 106 12.47 12.80 -15.70
C VAL A 106 13.07 13.20 -17.06
N VAL A 107 13.99 12.39 -17.62
CA VAL A 107 14.59 12.64 -18.95
C VAL A 107 13.53 12.62 -20.05
N ILE A 108 12.58 11.66 -20.01
CA ILE A 108 11.50 11.58 -20.99
C ILE A 108 10.60 12.82 -20.87
N VAL A 109 10.19 13.16 -19.67
CA VAL A 109 9.31 14.30 -19.37
C VAL A 109 9.95 15.62 -19.76
N SER A 110 11.25 15.80 -19.53
CA SER A 110 11.97 17.05 -19.84
C SER A 110 11.98 17.41 -21.32
N LYS A 111 11.80 16.44 -22.21
CA LYS A 111 11.70 16.66 -23.66
C LYS A 111 10.31 17.05 -24.13
N SER A 112 9.29 16.95 -23.31
CA SER A 112 7.89 17.24 -23.65
C SER A 112 7.49 18.63 -23.16
N LYS A 113 7.15 19.54 -24.05
CA LYS A 113 6.75 20.92 -23.72
C LYS A 113 5.34 21.02 -23.08
N SER A 114 4.54 19.96 -23.14
CA SER A 114 3.13 19.95 -22.69
C SER A 114 2.90 19.22 -21.37
N PHE A 115 3.93 18.62 -20.76
CA PHE A 115 3.77 17.59 -19.72
C PHE A 115 3.72 18.10 -18.26
N SER A 116 4.06 19.38 -18.02
CA SER A 116 4.22 19.88 -16.64
C SER A 116 2.92 19.94 -15.85
N THR A 117 1.79 20.15 -16.51
CA THR A 117 0.47 20.27 -15.85
C THR A 117 -0.15 18.88 -15.57
N ASP A 118 0.07 17.92 -16.48
CA ASP A 118 -0.46 16.56 -16.32
C ASP A 118 0.30 15.75 -15.27
N LEU A 119 1.60 16.03 -15.08
CA LEU A 119 2.44 15.31 -14.13
C LEU A 119 2.02 15.52 -12.69
N THR A 120 1.62 16.71 -12.30
CA THR A 120 1.18 17.01 -10.93
C THR A 120 -0.09 16.25 -10.57
N SER A 121 -1.05 16.18 -11.48
CA SER A 121 -2.29 15.40 -11.26
C SER A 121 -2.02 13.89 -11.18
N LEU A 122 -1.06 13.37 -11.95
CA LEU A 122 -0.65 11.98 -11.90
C LEU A 122 0.10 11.62 -10.61
N LEU A 123 0.95 12.53 -10.10
CA LEU A 123 1.72 12.29 -8.89
C LEU A 123 0.86 12.38 -7.62
N PHE A 124 0.02 13.41 -7.55
CA PHE A 124 -0.81 13.66 -6.35
C PHE A 124 -2.21 13.06 -6.45
N GLY A 125 -2.60 12.56 -7.61
CA GLY A 125 -3.94 12.07 -7.91
C GLY A 125 -4.96 13.19 -8.06
N ASP A 126 -6.02 12.88 -8.77
CA ASP A 126 -7.22 13.72 -8.84
C ASP A 126 -8.40 12.95 -8.26
N ALA A 127 -8.39 12.79 -6.94
CA ALA A 127 -9.44 12.06 -6.23
C ALA A 127 -10.84 12.66 -6.48
N LEU A 128 -10.92 13.94 -6.79
CA LEU A 128 -12.18 14.65 -7.01
C LEU A 128 -12.62 14.64 -8.47
N GLY A 129 -11.71 14.44 -9.43
CA GLY A 129 -11.97 14.37 -10.87
C GLY A 129 -12.24 12.96 -11.41
N ILE A 130 -12.39 11.94 -10.58
CA ILE A 130 -12.57 10.55 -11.01
C ILE A 130 -13.84 10.38 -11.84
N SER A 131 -13.69 9.79 -13.03
CA SER A 131 -14.80 9.42 -13.89
C SER A 131 -15.41 8.06 -13.50
N VAL A 132 -16.65 7.83 -13.90
CA VAL A 132 -17.29 6.51 -13.73
C VAL A 132 -16.55 5.41 -14.52
N GLY A 133 -15.94 5.80 -15.65
CA GLY A 133 -15.11 4.89 -16.46
C GLY A 133 -13.88 4.39 -15.69
N ASP A 134 -13.21 5.29 -14.96
CA ASP A 134 -12.03 4.96 -14.15
C ASP A 134 -12.41 4.05 -13.00
N ILE A 135 -13.53 4.29 -12.32
CA ILE A 135 -14.04 3.41 -11.26
C ILE A 135 -14.32 2.00 -11.79
N LYS A 136 -14.89 1.87 -12.99
CA LYS A 136 -15.12 0.54 -13.59
C LYS A 136 -13.81 -0.18 -13.89
N LYS A 137 -12.83 0.49 -14.50
CA LYS A 137 -11.49 -0.07 -14.75
C LYS A 137 -10.82 -0.50 -13.44
N GLN A 138 -10.84 0.36 -12.43
CA GLN A 138 -10.28 0.11 -11.11
C GLN A 138 -10.94 -1.09 -10.42
N LEU A 139 -12.27 -1.21 -10.52
CA LEU A 139 -13.01 -2.34 -9.97
C LEU A 139 -12.58 -3.66 -10.61
N VAL A 140 -12.43 -3.69 -11.94
CA VAL A 140 -11.96 -4.90 -12.65
C VAL A 140 -10.58 -5.32 -12.16
N PHE A 141 -9.63 -4.40 -12.06
CA PHE A 141 -8.28 -4.69 -11.57
C PHE A 141 -8.31 -5.14 -10.11
N THR A 142 -9.11 -4.49 -9.26
CA THR A 142 -9.25 -4.89 -7.85
C THR A 142 -9.85 -6.28 -7.71
N VAL A 143 -10.85 -6.65 -8.52
CA VAL A 143 -11.40 -8.01 -8.53
C VAL A 143 -10.33 -9.04 -8.91
N ILE A 144 -9.51 -8.74 -9.92
CA ILE A 144 -8.37 -9.59 -10.29
C ILE A 144 -7.41 -9.75 -9.10
N VAL A 145 -7.03 -8.64 -8.44
CA VAL A 145 -6.16 -8.68 -7.26
C VAL A 145 -6.75 -9.53 -6.14
N VAL A 146 -8.04 -9.36 -5.83
CA VAL A 146 -8.74 -10.13 -4.79
C VAL A 146 -8.74 -11.62 -5.12
N VAL A 147 -9.17 -11.99 -6.33
CA VAL A 147 -9.26 -13.38 -6.78
C VAL A 147 -7.89 -14.06 -6.72
N PHE A 148 -6.86 -13.44 -7.30
CA PHE A 148 -5.51 -14.01 -7.29
C PHE A 148 -4.90 -14.03 -5.89
N THR A 149 -5.16 -13.05 -5.04
CA THR A 149 -4.69 -13.06 -3.65
C THR A 149 -5.31 -14.21 -2.85
N ILE A 150 -6.60 -14.50 -3.06
CA ILE A 150 -7.28 -15.64 -2.42
C ILE A 150 -6.73 -16.96 -2.97
N PHE A 151 -6.60 -17.08 -4.29
CA PHE A 151 -6.10 -18.30 -4.94
C PHE A 151 -4.65 -18.60 -4.55
N LEU A 152 -3.80 -17.59 -4.52
CA LEU A 152 -2.38 -17.70 -4.17
C LEU A 152 -2.10 -17.54 -2.67
N TYR A 153 -3.12 -17.53 -1.82
CA TYR A 153 -2.96 -17.32 -0.37
C TYR A 153 -1.98 -18.30 0.26
N ARG A 154 -2.11 -19.60 -0.05
CA ARG A 154 -1.21 -20.64 0.48
C ARG A 154 0.24 -20.50 -0.04
N PRO A 155 0.49 -20.34 -1.35
CA PRO A 155 1.82 -20.03 -1.87
C PRO A 155 2.44 -18.78 -1.24
N PHE A 156 1.68 -17.68 -1.09
CA PHE A 156 2.18 -16.45 -0.46
C PHE A 156 2.52 -16.66 1.01
N LEU A 157 1.71 -17.42 1.73
CA LEU A 157 1.97 -17.76 3.13
C LEU A 157 3.29 -18.55 3.26
N ALA A 158 3.46 -19.57 2.44
CA ALA A 158 4.68 -20.39 2.43
C ALA A 158 5.92 -19.53 2.08
N LEU A 159 5.82 -18.71 1.05
CA LEU A 159 6.89 -17.82 0.62
C LEU A 159 7.28 -16.78 1.69
N THR A 160 6.30 -16.29 2.46
CA THR A 160 6.53 -15.26 3.48
C THR A 160 7.25 -15.80 4.71
N PHE A 161 6.91 -17.01 5.15
CA PHE A 161 7.46 -17.55 6.40
C PHE A 161 8.60 -18.55 6.21
N ASN A 162 8.65 -19.30 5.12
CA ASN A 162 9.72 -20.27 4.88
C ASN A 162 9.84 -20.67 3.41
N GLU A 163 10.74 -20.00 2.69
CA GLU A 163 10.97 -20.25 1.26
C GLU A 163 11.49 -21.67 0.99
N VAL A 164 12.32 -22.22 1.88
CA VAL A 164 12.87 -23.58 1.74
C VAL A 164 11.75 -24.62 1.85
N LYS A 165 10.82 -24.45 2.81
CA LYS A 165 9.64 -25.30 2.92
C LYS A 165 8.70 -25.16 1.72
N ALA A 166 8.58 -23.99 1.14
CA ALA A 166 7.80 -23.80 -0.08
C ALA A 166 8.35 -24.66 -1.24
N GLN A 167 9.67 -24.72 -1.38
CA GLN A 167 10.33 -25.56 -2.39
C GLN A 167 10.08 -27.07 -2.14
N THR A 168 10.23 -27.53 -0.90
CA THR A 168 10.01 -28.96 -0.55
C THR A 168 8.55 -29.40 -0.74
N LEU A 169 7.59 -28.48 -0.67
CA LEU A 169 6.16 -28.72 -0.92
C LEU A 169 5.80 -28.65 -2.42
N GLY A 170 6.76 -28.55 -3.32
CA GLY A 170 6.54 -28.46 -4.77
C GLY A 170 6.00 -27.10 -5.22
N MET A 171 5.98 -26.10 -4.35
CA MET A 171 5.64 -24.74 -4.73
C MET A 171 6.83 -24.08 -5.41
N HIS A 172 6.58 -23.25 -6.42
CA HIS A 172 7.62 -22.55 -7.16
C HIS A 172 7.82 -21.14 -6.59
N PRO A 173 8.78 -20.91 -5.64
CA PRO A 173 8.95 -19.61 -4.98
C PRO A 173 9.15 -18.46 -5.96
N ARG A 174 9.93 -18.69 -7.03
CA ARG A 174 10.18 -17.67 -8.07
C ARG A 174 8.90 -17.22 -8.77
N LEU A 175 8.03 -18.16 -9.15
CA LEU A 175 6.74 -17.84 -9.78
C LEU A 175 5.80 -17.15 -8.78
N THR A 176 5.78 -17.62 -7.53
CA THR A 176 4.99 -17.00 -6.45
C THR A 176 5.44 -15.57 -6.18
N GLN A 177 6.76 -15.32 -6.17
CA GLN A 177 7.31 -13.97 -6.02
C GLN A 177 6.95 -13.09 -7.23
N ALA A 178 7.11 -13.59 -8.45
CA ALA A 178 6.73 -12.86 -9.66
C ALA A 178 5.23 -12.52 -9.67
N ALA A 179 4.37 -13.46 -9.24
CA ALA A 179 2.94 -13.23 -9.10
C ALA A 179 2.63 -12.15 -8.05
N LEU A 180 3.31 -12.16 -6.90
CA LEU A 180 3.16 -11.12 -5.86
C LEU A 180 3.55 -9.73 -6.40
N LEU A 181 4.67 -9.64 -7.12
CA LEU A 181 5.12 -8.39 -7.73
C LEU A 181 4.17 -7.93 -8.85
N GLY A 182 3.63 -8.85 -9.63
CA GLY A 182 2.60 -8.55 -10.63
C GLY A 182 1.31 -8.02 -9.99
N LEU A 183 0.85 -8.61 -8.89
CA LEU A 183 -0.31 -8.13 -8.14
C LEU A 183 -0.04 -6.78 -7.47
N LEU A 184 1.18 -6.56 -6.99
CA LEU A 184 1.60 -5.26 -6.45
C LEU A 184 1.54 -4.19 -7.54
N SER A 185 2.12 -4.48 -8.72
CA SER A 185 2.06 -3.59 -9.88
C SER A 185 0.62 -3.27 -10.27
N LEU A 186 -0.24 -4.28 -10.33
CA LEU A 186 -1.65 -4.12 -10.67
C LEU A 186 -2.40 -3.29 -9.61
N SER A 187 -2.12 -3.52 -8.33
CA SER A 187 -2.70 -2.76 -7.23
C SER A 187 -2.31 -1.28 -7.27
N ILE A 188 -1.02 -0.98 -7.54
CA ILE A 188 -0.53 0.39 -7.69
C ILE A 188 -1.20 1.05 -8.89
N VAL A 189 -1.18 0.39 -10.06
CA VAL A 189 -1.76 0.93 -11.29
C VAL A 189 -3.27 1.15 -11.19
N SER A 190 -4.00 0.27 -10.48
CA SER A 190 -5.43 0.46 -10.27
C SER A 190 -5.76 1.66 -9.39
N SER A 191 -4.84 2.05 -8.51
CA SER A 191 -5.08 3.06 -7.47
C SER A 191 -4.50 4.43 -7.80
N PHE A 192 -3.57 4.53 -8.79
CA PHE A 192 -2.84 5.77 -9.01
C PHE A 192 -3.72 6.92 -9.52
N GLN A 193 -4.74 6.64 -10.33
CA GLN A 193 -5.66 7.65 -10.83
C GLN A 193 -6.50 8.28 -9.71
N THR A 194 -6.87 7.47 -8.72
CA THR A 194 -7.70 7.91 -7.59
C THR A 194 -6.91 8.66 -6.54
N ILE A 195 -5.73 8.15 -6.18
CA ILE A 195 -4.99 8.59 -4.98
C ILE A 195 -3.71 9.31 -5.37
N GLY A 196 -3.17 9.04 -6.56
CA GLY A 196 -1.86 9.50 -7.03
C GLY A 196 -0.75 8.49 -6.73
N THR A 197 0.27 8.47 -7.57
CA THR A 197 1.38 7.50 -7.45
C THR A 197 2.15 7.66 -6.16
N LEU A 198 2.41 8.90 -5.73
CA LEU A 198 3.14 9.20 -4.49
C LEU A 198 2.40 8.76 -3.23
N LEU A 199 1.07 8.74 -3.25
CA LEU A 199 0.25 8.57 -2.06
C LEU A 199 -0.31 7.15 -1.92
N VAL A 200 -0.30 6.37 -3.01
CA VAL A 200 -0.67 4.93 -2.99
C VAL A 200 0.19 4.15 -1.99
N PHE A 201 1.48 4.48 -1.85
CA PHE A 201 2.38 3.87 -0.89
C PHE A 201 1.88 4.00 0.56
N GLY A 202 1.37 5.16 0.95
CA GLY A 202 0.80 5.37 2.29
C GLY A 202 -0.34 4.42 2.60
N LEU A 203 -1.27 4.21 1.66
CA LEU A 203 -2.38 3.28 1.81
C LEU A 203 -1.98 1.81 1.60
N LEU A 204 -0.89 1.54 0.87
CA LEU A 204 -0.36 0.19 0.69
C LEU A 204 0.30 -0.34 1.96
N VAL A 205 1.02 0.52 2.70
CA VAL A 205 1.89 0.09 3.81
C VAL A 205 1.29 0.41 5.18
N ALA A 206 0.75 1.60 5.40
CA ALA A 206 0.34 2.03 6.74
C ALA A 206 -0.84 1.23 7.31
N PRO A 207 -1.95 0.95 6.58
CA PRO A 207 -3.03 0.15 7.12
C PRO A 207 -2.63 -1.30 7.46
N PRO A 208 -1.89 -2.06 6.59
CA PRO A 208 -1.39 -3.38 6.96
C PRO A 208 -0.39 -3.36 8.12
N ALA A 209 0.49 -2.36 8.17
CA ALA A 209 1.41 -2.21 9.30
C ALA A 209 0.65 -1.97 10.61
N THR A 210 -0.37 -1.11 10.60
CA THR A 210 -1.26 -0.85 11.74
C THR A 210 -1.98 -2.12 12.17
N ALA A 211 -2.58 -2.86 11.21
CA ALA A 211 -3.27 -4.10 11.46
C ALA A 211 -2.36 -5.18 12.09
N SER A 212 -1.09 -5.27 11.65
CA SER A 212 -0.10 -6.19 12.19
C SER A 212 0.25 -5.92 13.67
N LEU A 213 0.07 -4.69 14.13
CA LEU A 213 0.20 -4.35 15.55
C LEU A 213 -0.92 -4.93 16.39
N VAL A 214 -2.11 -5.14 15.83
CA VAL A 214 -3.32 -5.53 16.57
C VAL A 214 -3.60 -7.02 16.44
N VAL A 215 -3.41 -7.57 15.25
CA VAL A 215 -3.78 -8.95 14.89
C VAL A 215 -2.55 -9.74 14.47
N LYS A 216 -2.52 -11.05 14.83
CA LYS A 216 -1.38 -11.93 14.51
C LYS A 216 -1.65 -12.86 13.31
N ARG A 217 -2.91 -13.12 12.96
CA ARG A 217 -3.27 -14.01 11.85
C ARG A 217 -3.28 -13.22 10.54
N VAL A 218 -2.65 -13.73 9.49
CA VAL A 218 -2.53 -13.03 8.20
C VAL A 218 -3.89 -12.65 7.62
N SER A 219 -4.86 -13.56 7.62
CA SER A 219 -6.23 -13.24 7.18
C SER A 219 -6.88 -12.13 8.01
N GLY A 220 -6.64 -12.14 9.32
CA GLY A 220 -7.10 -11.06 10.20
C GLY A 220 -6.41 -9.73 9.91
N ILE A 221 -5.10 -9.75 9.62
CA ILE A 221 -4.36 -8.55 9.23
C ILE A 221 -4.97 -7.96 7.96
N MET A 222 -5.30 -8.77 6.94
CA MET A 222 -5.94 -8.31 5.72
C MET A 222 -7.27 -7.59 5.98
N VAL A 223 -8.16 -8.22 6.76
CA VAL A 223 -9.48 -7.64 7.08
C VAL A 223 -9.34 -6.35 7.87
N VAL A 224 -8.53 -6.35 8.93
CA VAL A 224 -8.32 -5.18 9.78
C VAL A 224 -7.60 -4.07 9.02
N SER A 225 -6.71 -4.41 8.09
CA SER A 225 -6.07 -3.46 7.18
C SER A 225 -7.09 -2.74 6.30
N VAL A 226 -8.05 -3.47 5.72
CA VAL A 226 -9.14 -2.86 4.94
C VAL A 226 -9.96 -1.91 5.83
N LEU A 227 -10.24 -2.26 7.08
CA LEU A 227 -10.98 -1.39 8.01
C LEU A 227 -10.21 -0.09 8.31
N PHE A 228 -8.90 -0.18 8.63
CA PHE A 228 -8.08 1.01 8.85
C PHE A 228 -7.95 1.86 7.59
N GLY A 229 -7.74 1.25 6.43
CA GLY A 229 -7.69 1.97 5.16
C GLY A 229 -9.02 2.66 4.82
N THR A 230 -10.15 1.99 5.04
CA THR A 230 -11.49 2.58 4.87
C THR A 230 -11.68 3.81 5.77
N LEU A 231 -11.27 3.70 7.03
CA LEU A 231 -11.33 4.81 7.97
C LEU A 231 -10.42 5.97 7.55
N ALA A 232 -9.22 5.68 7.03
CA ALA A 232 -8.30 6.69 6.52
C ALA A 232 -8.87 7.43 5.29
N VAL A 233 -9.47 6.70 4.35
CA VAL A 233 -10.13 7.28 3.17
C VAL A 233 -11.31 8.16 3.59
N PHE A 234 -12.17 7.67 4.47
CA PHE A 234 -13.33 8.42 4.93
C PHE A 234 -12.94 9.73 5.63
N LEU A 235 -12.03 9.65 6.62
CA LEU A 235 -11.57 10.83 7.36
C LEU A 235 -10.74 11.77 6.48
N GLY A 236 -9.91 11.21 5.59
CA GLY A 236 -9.10 11.98 4.66
C GLY A 236 -9.93 12.80 3.69
N LEU A 237 -10.97 12.20 3.10
CA LEU A 237 -11.89 12.90 2.21
C LEU A 237 -12.73 13.95 2.94
N LEU A 238 -13.18 13.64 4.16
CA LEU A 238 -13.93 14.58 4.98
C LEU A 238 -13.10 15.86 5.25
N VAL A 239 -11.87 15.70 5.69
CA VAL A 239 -10.97 16.83 5.94
C VAL A 239 -10.64 17.57 4.65
N SER A 240 -10.40 16.83 3.56
CA SER A 240 -10.15 17.43 2.24
C SER A 240 -11.30 18.33 1.78
N PHE A 241 -12.54 17.90 2.01
CA PHE A 241 -13.73 18.67 1.64
C PHE A 241 -13.85 19.98 2.41
N TYR A 242 -13.67 19.94 3.74
CA TYR A 242 -13.87 21.14 4.56
C TYR A 242 -12.67 22.10 4.54
N TYR A 243 -11.46 21.62 4.39
CA TYR A 243 -10.25 22.44 4.42
C TYR A 243 -9.64 22.71 3.04
N GLY A 244 -10.23 22.20 1.96
CA GLY A 244 -9.73 22.41 0.59
C GLY A 244 -8.34 21.81 0.35
N THR A 245 -8.01 20.70 1.03
CA THR A 245 -6.69 20.05 0.92
C THR A 245 -6.71 18.95 -0.17
N ALA A 246 -5.54 18.52 -0.64
CA ALA A 246 -5.44 17.43 -1.60
C ALA A 246 -5.96 16.10 -0.99
N GLY A 247 -7.01 15.52 -1.60
CA GLY A 247 -7.71 14.33 -1.08
C GLY A 247 -6.79 13.14 -0.87
N GLY A 248 -5.93 12.82 -1.86
CA GLY A 248 -4.95 11.74 -1.75
C GLY A 248 -3.98 11.94 -0.58
N ALA A 249 -3.43 13.16 -0.42
CA ALA A 249 -2.48 13.46 0.66
C ALA A 249 -3.11 13.33 2.04
N THR A 250 -4.35 13.79 2.22
CA THR A 250 -5.06 13.66 3.50
C THR A 250 -5.39 12.21 3.82
N MET A 251 -5.81 11.40 2.85
CA MET A 251 -6.03 9.96 3.03
C MET A 251 -4.75 9.23 3.47
N ALA A 252 -3.63 9.48 2.78
CA ALA A 252 -2.35 8.90 3.14
C ALA A 252 -1.87 9.38 4.53
N GLY A 253 -2.02 10.68 4.84
CA GLY A 253 -1.68 11.25 6.14
C GLY A 253 -2.46 10.61 7.29
N PHE A 254 -3.77 10.44 7.13
CA PHE A 254 -4.61 9.75 8.12
C PHE A 254 -4.23 8.28 8.31
N SER A 255 -3.84 7.57 7.25
CA SER A 255 -3.39 6.19 7.37
C SER A 255 -2.11 6.08 8.22
N VAL A 256 -1.16 6.99 8.03
CA VAL A 256 0.08 7.06 8.83
C VAL A 256 -0.21 7.51 10.27
N LEU A 257 -1.09 8.50 10.45
CA LEU A 257 -1.50 8.96 11.78
C LEU A 257 -2.12 7.83 12.62
N GLN A 258 -3.00 7.02 12.00
CA GLN A 258 -3.59 5.85 12.65
C GLN A 258 -2.52 4.84 13.12
N PHE A 259 -1.47 4.62 12.32
CA PHE A 259 -0.36 3.76 12.72
C PHE A 259 0.30 4.26 14.01
N PHE A 260 0.63 5.54 14.09
CA PHE A 260 1.26 6.10 15.29
C PHE A 260 0.34 6.11 16.51
N ILE A 261 -0.96 6.36 16.33
CA ILE A 261 -1.95 6.30 17.41
C ILE A 261 -2.04 4.88 17.99
N VAL A 262 -2.15 3.87 17.12
CA VAL A 262 -2.23 2.47 17.55
C VAL A 262 -0.92 2.02 18.20
N LEU A 263 0.23 2.42 17.65
CA LEU A 263 1.55 2.13 18.22
C LEU A 263 1.71 2.74 19.63
N ALA A 264 1.34 4.00 19.80
CA ALA A 264 1.37 4.70 21.10
C ALA A 264 0.44 4.02 22.11
N GLY A 265 -0.81 3.76 21.74
CA GLY A 265 -1.78 3.07 22.59
C GLY A 265 -1.28 1.70 23.05
N ARG A 266 -0.69 0.91 22.12
CA ARG A 266 -0.13 -0.40 22.45
C ARG A 266 1.08 -0.30 23.38
N SER A 267 1.93 0.70 23.21
CA SER A 267 3.09 0.92 24.08
C SER A 267 2.67 1.28 25.50
N LEU A 268 1.66 2.14 25.65
CA LEU A 268 1.09 2.51 26.92
C LEU A 268 0.45 1.31 27.63
N LEU A 269 -0.34 0.53 26.92
CA LEU A 269 -0.96 -0.70 27.46
C LEU A 269 0.09 -1.73 27.91
N ARG A 270 1.19 -1.87 27.19
CA ARG A 270 2.29 -2.76 27.58
C ARG A 270 2.99 -2.27 28.85
N ARG A 271 3.21 -0.93 28.98
CA ARG A 271 3.78 -0.34 30.19
C ARG A 271 2.87 -0.56 31.39
N ALA A 272 1.58 -0.28 31.26
CA ALA A 272 0.60 -0.48 32.32
C ALA A 272 0.53 -1.95 32.80
N ARG A 273 0.56 -2.92 31.86
CA ARG A 273 0.60 -4.32 32.21
C ARG A 273 1.87 -4.71 32.96
N LYS A 274 3.04 -4.21 32.54
CA LYS A 274 4.31 -4.51 33.24
C LYS A 274 4.32 -3.97 34.68
N LEU A 275 3.79 -2.76 34.90
CA LEU A 275 3.68 -2.18 36.24
C LEU A 275 2.78 -3.03 37.12
N ARG A 276 1.60 -3.42 36.62
CA ARG A 276 0.66 -4.26 37.37
C ARG A 276 1.22 -5.63 37.73
N THR A 277 2.00 -6.25 36.83
CA THR A 277 2.66 -7.54 37.10
C THR A 277 3.76 -7.38 38.14
N LYS A 278 4.46 -6.23 38.17
CA LYS A 278 5.49 -5.95 39.17
C LYS A 278 4.88 -5.76 40.55
N GLU A 279 3.79 -5.00 40.68
CA GLU A 279 3.03 -4.82 41.94
C GLU A 279 2.54 -6.17 42.49
N THR A 280 1.95 -7.01 41.63
CA THR A 280 1.48 -8.35 42.08
C THR A 280 2.61 -9.25 42.58
N LEU A 281 3.79 -9.21 41.96
CA LEU A 281 4.95 -9.99 42.41
C LEU A 281 5.55 -9.45 43.73
N GLU A 282 5.55 -8.13 43.91
CA GLU A 282 6.00 -7.50 45.17
C GLU A 282 5.04 -7.85 46.31
N ASP A 283 3.73 -7.84 46.07
CA ASP A 283 2.72 -8.26 47.07
C ASP A 283 2.86 -9.73 47.43
N GLU A 284 3.06 -10.64 46.45
CA GLU A 284 3.27 -12.07 46.71
C GLU A 284 4.57 -12.33 47.52
N MET A 285 5.65 -11.60 47.24
CA MET A 285 6.90 -11.72 47.99
C MET A 285 6.76 -11.22 49.45
N THR A 286 6.04 -10.11 49.66
CA THR A 286 5.79 -9.60 51.02
C THR A 286 4.92 -10.56 51.85
N LEU A 287 3.85 -11.13 51.27
CA LEU A 287 3.01 -12.12 51.93
C LEU A 287 3.77 -13.42 52.24
N SER A 288 4.68 -13.86 51.40
CA SER A 288 5.50 -15.04 51.65
C SER A 288 6.57 -14.80 52.73
N ALA A 289 7.08 -13.56 52.88
CA ALA A 289 8.03 -13.19 53.92
C ALA A 289 7.36 -13.06 55.32
N GLU A 290 6.08 -12.69 55.36
CA GLU A 290 5.31 -12.64 56.64
C GLU A 290 4.88 -14.03 57.18
N GLN A 291 4.96 -15.06 56.34
CA GLN A 291 4.62 -16.45 56.72
C GLN A 291 5.79 -17.28 57.22
N LEU A 292 7.02 -16.75 57.17
CA LEU A 292 8.25 -17.38 57.69
C LEU A 292 8.67 -16.76 59.04
#